data_5f84516535651b36241c2f1f0c3262d6
#
_entry.id   5f84516535651b36241c2f1f0c3262d6
#
_cell.length_a   1.000
_cell.length_b   1.000
_cell.length_c   1.000
_cell.angle_alpha   90.00
_cell.angle_beta   90.00
_cell.angle_gamma   90.00
#
_symmetry.space_group_name_H-M   'P 1'
#
loop_
_entity.id
_entity.type
_entity.pdbx_description
1 polymer ?
#
loop_
_entity_poly.entity_id
_entity_poly.type
_entity_poly.pdbx_seq_one_letter_code
_entity_poly.pdbx_strand_id
1 'polypeptide(L)'
;MRCAVPFLMLLIALCSGCARPASDSPPAPAVVSVARCARPLKPELPPMQGVFLESREGYTLLRIRDARIRAYVAGLEDALNCYEAQLPGDKE
;
A
#
# COMPACT_ATOMS: atom_id res chain seq x y z
N MET A 1 -41.84 -47.50 19.13
CA MET A 1 -41.93 -46.51 18.04
C MET A 1 -42.37 -45.10 18.47
N ARG A 2 -42.77 -44.90 19.71
CA ARG A 2 -43.17 -43.57 20.18
C ARG A 2 -42.00 -42.63 20.53
N CYS A 3 -40.78 -43.14 20.65
CA CYS A 3 -39.58 -42.31 20.96
C CYS A 3 -38.83 -41.79 19.74
N ALA A 4 -39.13 -42.31 18.54
CA ALA A 4 -38.44 -41.90 17.32
C ALA A 4 -38.89 -40.53 16.78
N VAL A 5 -40.16 -40.21 16.97
CA VAL A 5 -40.74 -38.94 16.48
C VAL A 5 -40.19 -37.70 17.21
N PRO A 6 -40.11 -37.69 18.56
CA PRO A 6 -39.53 -36.52 19.23
C PRO A 6 -38.03 -36.36 18.96
N PHE A 7 -37.31 -37.45 18.74
CA PHE A 7 -35.88 -37.40 18.39
C PHE A 7 -35.66 -36.84 16.98
N LEU A 8 -36.52 -37.19 16.03
CA LEU A 8 -36.49 -36.65 14.67
C LEU A 8 -36.78 -35.15 14.66
N MET A 9 -37.78 -34.72 15.48
CA MET A 9 -38.11 -33.30 15.59
C MET A 9 -36.98 -32.48 16.23
N LEU A 10 -36.27 -33.07 17.21
CA LEU A 10 -35.10 -32.43 17.82
C LEU A 10 -33.96 -32.25 16.82
N LEU A 11 -33.72 -33.26 15.97
CA LEU A 11 -32.69 -33.16 14.92
C LEU A 11 -33.03 -32.09 13.88
N ILE A 12 -34.27 -31.93 13.48
CA ILE A 12 -34.68 -30.90 12.53
C ILE A 12 -34.52 -29.51 13.14
N ALA A 13 -34.79 -29.34 14.44
CA ALA A 13 -34.64 -28.08 15.15
C ALA A 13 -33.14 -27.69 15.25
N LEU A 14 -32.27 -28.66 15.43
CA LEU A 14 -30.81 -28.41 15.45
C LEU A 14 -30.25 -28.02 14.07
N CYS A 15 -30.80 -28.55 12.98
CA CYS A 15 -30.36 -28.19 11.63
C CYS A 15 -30.84 -26.79 11.21
N SER A 16 -31.97 -26.31 11.71
CA SER A 16 -32.45 -24.97 11.35
C SER A 16 -31.68 -23.84 12.05
N GLY A 17 -30.91 -24.15 13.07
CA GLY A 17 -30.04 -23.17 13.74
C GLY A 17 -28.77 -22.83 12.99
N CYS A 18 -28.41 -23.61 11.96
CA CYS A 18 -27.17 -23.38 11.19
C CYS A 18 -27.36 -22.44 9.97
N ALA A 19 -28.61 -22.15 9.61
CA ALA A 19 -28.90 -21.20 8.55
C ALA A 19 -28.98 -19.79 9.12
N ARG A 20 -27.84 -19.16 9.33
CA ARG A 20 -27.82 -17.72 9.52
C ARG A 20 -28.34 -17.06 8.26
N PRO A 21 -29.36 -16.20 8.34
CA PRO A 21 -29.75 -15.43 7.19
C PRO A 21 -28.52 -14.63 6.72
N ALA A 22 -28.23 -14.73 5.44
CA ALA A 22 -27.14 -13.99 4.80
C ALA A 22 -27.47 -12.49 4.73
N SER A 23 -27.95 -11.93 5.84
CA SER A 23 -28.23 -10.49 5.96
C SER A 23 -26.99 -9.69 6.35
N ASP A 24 -25.87 -10.37 6.63
CA ASP A 24 -24.60 -9.72 6.75
C ASP A 24 -24.07 -9.46 5.34
N SER A 25 -24.55 -8.37 4.73
CA SER A 25 -23.85 -7.81 3.60
C SER A 25 -22.40 -7.59 4.04
N PRO A 26 -21.40 -8.03 3.24
CA PRO A 26 -20.02 -7.75 3.59
C PRO A 26 -19.88 -6.25 3.82
N PRO A 27 -19.17 -5.83 4.88
CA PRO A 27 -18.97 -4.41 5.11
C PRO A 27 -18.40 -3.81 3.83
N ALA A 28 -19.02 -2.74 3.36
CA ALA A 28 -18.54 -2.02 2.20
C ALA A 28 -17.05 -1.76 2.39
N PRO A 29 -16.20 -2.04 1.39
CA PRO A 29 -14.78 -1.77 1.52
C PRO A 29 -14.62 -0.32 1.94
N ALA A 30 -13.94 -0.10 3.08
CA ALA A 30 -13.68 1.23 3.56
C ALA A 30 -12.88 1.96 2.48
N VAL A 31 -13.50 2.95 1.84
CA VAL A 31 -12.80 3.82 0.91
C VAL A 31 -11.89 4.70 1.74
N VAL A 32 -10.62 4.33 1.81
CA VAL A 32 -9.61 5.17 2.43
C VAL A 32 -9.36 6.34 1.48
N SER A 33 -9.84 7.52 1.86
CA SER A 33 -9.51 8.73 1.13
C SER A 33 -8.08 9.13 1.48
N VAL A 34 -7.17 8.91 0.53
CA VAL A 34 -5.76 9.27 0.67
C VAL A 34 -5.53 10.63 0.04
N ALA A 35 -5.06 11.58 0.83
CA ALA A 35 -4.67 12.88 0.30
C ALA A 35 -3.39 12.75 -0.53
N ARG A 36 -3.34 13.51 -1.62
CA ARG A 36 -2.19 13.48 -2.53
C ARG A 36 -0.98 14.12 -1.86
N CYS A 37 0.11 13.38 -1.78
CA CYS A 37 1.38 13.89 -1.26
C CYS A 37 2.20 14.56 -2.36
N ALA A 38 3.07 15.49 -1.96
CA ALA A 38 3.94 16.18 -2.89
C ALA A 38 4.90 15.17 -3.56
N ARG A 39 4.89 15.16 -4.88
CA ARG A 39 5.76 14.30 -5.67
C ARG A 39 6.94 15.13 -6.16
N PRO A 40 8.18 14.65 -5.97
CA PRO A 40 9.34 15.37 -6.49
C PRO A 40 9.34 15.32 -8.03
N LEU A 41 9.79 16.40 -8.62
CA LEU A 41 9.97 16.45 -10.06
C LEU A 41 11.18 15.61 -10.47
N LYS A 42 11.02 14.88 -11.56
CA LYS A 42 12.11 14.09 -12.12
C LYS A 42 13.27 15.02 -12.47
N PRO A 43 14.50 14.76 -11.97
CA PRO A 43 15.62 15.65 -12.24
C PRO A 43 16.08 15.54 -13.68
N GLU A 44 16.47 16.68 -14.25
CA GLU A 44 17.21 16.70 -15.49
C GLU A 44 18.68 16.43 -15.17
N LEU A 45 19.20 15.35 -15.72
CA LEU A 45 20.59 14.97 -15.53
C LEU A 45 21.42 15.44 -16.72
N PRO A 46 22.55 16.12 -16.49
CA PRO A 46 23.41 16.52 -17.59
C PRO A 46 23.98 15.30 -18.31
N PRO A 47 24.09 15.32 -19.65
CA PRO A 47 24.67 14.22 -20.39
C PRO A 47 26.15 14.05 -20.04
N MET A 48 26.59 12.80 -19.93
CA MET A 48 27.96 12.45 -19.60
C MET A 48 28.76 11.96 -20.82
N GLN A 49 28.17 12.02 -22.02
CA GLN A 49 28.83 11.56 -23.25
C GLN A 49 30.00 12.44 -23.60
N GLY A 50 31.14 11.81 -23.94
CA GLY A 50 32.34 12.51 -24.36
C GLY A 50 33.13 13.17 -23.24
N VAL A 51 32.79 12.91 -21.98
CA VAL A 51 33.46 13.47 -20.80
C VAL A 51 34.28 12.41 -20.10
N PHE A 52 35.57 12.71 -19.87
CA PHE A 52 36.42 11.84 -19.07
C PHE A 52 36.13 12.03 -17.58
N LEU A 53 35.84 10.95 -16.88
CA LEU A 53 35.57 10.99 -15.44
C LEU A 53 36.75 11.44 -14.60
N GLU A 54 37.98 11.23 -15.13
CA GLU A 54 39.21 11.64 -14.48
C GLU A 54 39.49 13.15 -14.64
N SER A 55 38.80 13.82 -15.55
CA SER A 55 38.92 15.27 -15.69
C SER A 55 38.17 16.01 -14.61
N ARG A 56 38.57 17.23 -14.30
CA ARG A 56 37.87 18.10 -13.36
C ARG A 56 36.41 18.32 -13.77
N GLU A 57 36.17 18.50 -15.07
CA GLU A 57 34.82 18.68 -15.62
C GLU A 57 33.97 17.45 -15.45
N GLY A 58 34.54 16.28 -15.78
CA GLY A 58 33.83 14.99 -15.60
C GLY A 58 33.47 14.71 -14.16
N TYR A 59 34.38 14.97 -13.24
CA TYR A 59 34.17 14.83 -11.82
C TYR A 59 33.06 15.78 -11.32
N THR A 60 33.09 17.03 -11.76
CA THR A 60 32.06 18.03 -11.40
C THR A 60 30.69 17.62 -11.91
N LEU A 61 30.59 17.16 -13.16
CA LEU A 61 29.33 16.67 -13.73
C LEU A 61 28.81 15.47 -12.98
N LEU A 62 29.67 14.53 -12.62
CA LEU A 62 29.29 13.36 -11.84
C LEU A 62 28.71 13.76 -10.47
N ARG A 63 29.36 14.70 -9.80
CA ARG A 63 28.87 15.23 -8.53
C ARG A 63 27.50 15.90 -8.65
N ILE A 64 27.31 16.67 -9.72
CA ILE A 64 26.00 17.32 -9.97
C ILE A 64 24.92 16.27 -10.21
N ARG A 65 25.22 15.26 -11.02
CA ARG A 65 24.26 14.15 -11.26
C ARG A 65 23.92 13.42 -9.96
N ASP A 66 24.93 13.09 -9.18
CA ASP A 66 24.76 12.38 -7.91
C ASP A 66 23.92 13.21 -6.93
N ALA A 67 24.22 14.49 -6.79
CA ALA A 67 23.46 15.39 -5.94
C ALA A 67 21.98 15.49 -6.36
N ARG A 68 21.71 15.57 -7.65
CA ARG A 68 20.34 15.64 -8.18
C ARG A 68 19.56 14.33 -7.95
N ILE A 69 20.24 13.21 -8.17
CA ILE A 69 19.65 11.89 -7.92
C ILE A 69 19.33 11.72 -6.43
N ARG A 70 20.26 12.07 -5.56
CA ARG A 70 20.05 11.99 -4.10
C ARG A 70 18.88 12.87 -3.64
N ALA A 71 18.78 14.08 -4.15
CA ALA A 71 17.68 14.98 -3.83
C ALA A 71 16.34 14.39 -4.30
N TYR A 72 16.30 13.78 -5.47
CA TYR A 72 15.12 13.13 -6.00
C TYR A 72 14.71 11.91 -5.16
N VAL A 73 15.67 11.08 -4.79
CA VAL A 73 15.43 9.92 -3.92
C VAL A 73 14.90 10.37 -2.55
N ALA A 74 15.50 11.40 -1.96
CA ALA A 74 15.02 11.96 -0.69
C ALA A 74 13.57 12.46 -0.81
N GLY A 75 13.25 13.13 -1.90
CA GLY A 75 11.89 13.58 -2.18
C GLY A 75 10.90 12.43 -2.36
N LEU A 76 11.32 11.32 -2.98
CA LEU A 76 10.50 10.12 -3.10
C LEU A 76 10.28 9.46 -1.73
N GLU A 77 11.30 9.39 -0.90
CA GLU A 77 11.19 8.87 0.47
C GLU A 77 10.21 9.70 1.31
N ASP A 78 10.29 11.02 1.20
CA ASP A 78 9.34 11.92 1.87
C ASP A 78 7.91 11.69 1.39
N ALA A 79 7.71 11.49 0.09
CA ALA A 79 6.41 11.19 -0.47
C ALA A 79 5.87 9.84 0.04
N LEU A 80 6.72 8.83 0.10
CA LEU A 80 6.35 7.52 0.66
C LEU A 80 5.97 7.63 2.13
N ASN A 81 6.76 8.33 2.93
CA ASN A 81 6.47 8.56 4.34
C ASN A 81 5.14 9.31 4.52
N CYS A 82 4.86 10.27 3.65
CA CYS A 82 3.59 10.98 3.64
C CYS A 82 2.41 10.05 3.36
N TYR A 83 2.52 9.15 2.40
CA TYR A 83 1.48 8.17 2.09
C TYR A 83 1.33 7.14 3.20
N GLU A 84 2.43 6.64 3.73
CA GLU A 84 2.41 5.68 4.85
C GLU A 84 1.75 6.26 6.11
N ALA A 85 1.99 7.55 6.38
CA ALA A 85 1.36 8.23 7.50
C ALA A 85 -0.17 8.33 7.39
N GLN A 86 -0.71 8.22 6.19
CA GLN A 86 -2.15 8.26 5.93
C GLN A 86 -2.80 6.88 6.02
N LEU A 87 -2.01 5.81 6.03
CA LEU A 87 -2.55 4.46 6.13
C LEU A 87 -3.03 4.19 7.55
N PRO A 88 -4.21 3.56 7.72
CA PRO A 88 -4.69 3.20 9.05
C PRO A 88 -3.77 2.16 9.67
N GLY A 89 -3.10 2.56 10.69
CA GLY A 89 -2.62 1.91 11.84
C GLY A 89 -2.07 0.50 11.84
N ASP A 90 -1.05 0.21 11.06
CA ASP A 90 -0.11 -0.85 11.41
C ASP A 90 1.07 -0.27 12.19
N LYS A 91 0.77 0.52 13.19
CA LYS A 91 1.78 0.92 14.17
C LYS A 91 1.89 -0.17 15.21
N GLU A 92 2.76 -1.08 14.94
CA GLU A 92 3.25 -1.94 16.00
C GLU A 92 4.16 -1.15 16.93
#